data_408dc0c80e27e75b018b1297d39fc0f9
#
_entry.id   408dc0c80e27e75b018b1297d39fc0f9
#
_cell.length_a   1.000
_cell.length_b   1.000
_cell.length_c   1.000
_cell.angle_alpha   90.00
_cell.angle_beta   90.00
_cell.angle_gamma   90.00
#
_symmetry.space_group_name_H-M   'P 1'
#
loop_
_entity.id
_entity.type
_entity.pdbx_description
1 polymer ?
#
loop_
_entity_poly.entity_id
_entity_poly.type
_entity_poly.pdbx_seq_one_letter_code
_entity_poly.pdbx_strand_id
1 'polypeptide(L)'
;MALIAKIHARQILDSRGNPTVEVEVYTDSGHVGRAAVPSGASTGVHEAVELRDLDKGIYLGKGVTKAVQNVITTLNDELVGASVFDQVGIDRLMIALDGTENKAILGANAILGVSLATARAASEMMGMPLYRYVGGVGANTLPIPLMNIINGGAHADNKVDVQEFMIMPVGAETFSEALRMGAETFHHLKSVLKQKGFATNVGDEGGFAPNFKSNEEALQYVMQAIEAAGYKPGEDICIALDCASTEFYDAEKKKYVLESTGEELTSSEMVSYWKSWTDKYPIVSIEDGCAEDDWDGWKLLTESLGGHIQLVGDDLFVTNVNRLGRGIQEDIANSILIKVNQIGTLSETIDAVQLATRYSYTSIMSHRSGETEDTTIADLAVALNTGQIKTGSASRSDRIAKYNQLLRIEEALGGTAYYPGKAFPYL
;
A
#
# COMPACT_ATOMS: atom_id res chain seq x y z
N MET A 1 20.10 7.66 -28.35
CA MET A 1 19.27 6.54 -27.79
C MET A 1 19.75 6.33 -26.38
N ALA A 2 18.88 6.07 -25.43
CA ALA A 2 19.27 5.75 -24.05
C ALA A 2 19.18 4.25 -23.86
N LEU A 3 20.31 3.59 -24.00
CA LEU A 3 20.40 2.14 -23.87
C LEU A 3 20.86 1.77 -22.46
N ILE A 4 20.35 0.67 -21.95
CA ILE A 4 20.87 0.07 -20.73
C ILE A 4 22.31 -0.40 -20.99
N ALA A 5 23.26 0.19 -20.27
CA ALA A 5 24.67 -0.19 -20.34
C ALA A 5 25.04 -1.27 -19.32
N LYS A 6 24.37 -1.25 -18.15
CA LYS A 6 24.60 -2.19 -17.06
C LYS A 6 23.42 -2.16 -16.07
N ILE A 7 23.11 -3.31 -15.49
CA ILE A 7 22.24 -3.41 -14.34
C ILE A 7 23.05 -3.96 -13.15
N HIS A 8 22.91 -3.33 -12.00
CA HIS A 8 23.54 -3.77 -10.76
C HIS A 8 22.51 -3.87 -9.65
N ALA A 9 22.70 -4.82 -8.76
CA ALA A 9 21.84 -4.98 -7.60
C ALA A 9 22.66 -5.28 -6.35
N ARG A 10 22.09 -4.96 -5.21
CA ARG A 10 22.61 -5.27 -3.89
C ARG A 10 21.51 -5.61 -2.92
N GLN A 11 21.90 -6.31 -1.86
CA GLN A 11 21.07 -6.50 -0.70
C GLN A 11 21.22 -5.29 0.21
N ILE A 12 20.09 -4.69 0.61
CA ILE A 12 20.00 -3.64 1.64
C ILE A 12 19.08 -4.12 2.75
N LEU A 13 18.86 -3.32 3.79
CA LEU A 13 17.91 -3.64 4.87
C LEU A 13 16.65 -2.80 4.74
N ASP A 14 15.49 -3.44 4.98
CA ASP A 14 14.20 -2.77 5.11
C ASP A 14 14.01 -2.16 6.51
N SER A 15 12.89 -1.51 6.74
CA SER A 15 12.51 -0.83 7.99
C SER A 15 12.37 -1.79 9.19
N ARG A 16 12.31 -3.09 8.95
CA ARG A 16 12.28 -4.14 9.98
C ARG A 16 13.66 -4.80 10.20
N GLY A 17 14.70 -4.34 9.49
CA GLY A 17 16.03 -4.92 9.51
C GLY A 17 16.15 -6.24 8.75
N ASN A 18 15.18 -6.58 7.88
CA ASN A 18 15.27 -7.72 6.99
C ASN A 18 15.91 -7.33 5.66
N PRO A 19 16.66 -8.23 5.00
CA PRO A 19 17.18 -7.98 3.68
C PRO A 19 16.08 -7.74 2.63
N THR A 20 16.35 -6.79 1.73
CA THR A 20 15.59 -6.56 0.50
C THR A 20 16.52 -6.18 -0.65
N VAL A 21 15.98 -6.10 -1.87
CA VAL A 21 16.73 -5.84 -3.10
C VAL A 21 16.71 -4.36 -3.43
N GLU A 22 17.89 -3.79 -3.73
CA GLU A 22 18.05 -2.50 -4.39
C GLU A 22 18.71 -2.70 -5.75
N VAL A 23 18.16 -2.09 -6.79
CA VAL A 23 18.64 -2.17 -8.18
C VAL A 23 19.05 -0.80 -8.70
N GLU A 24 20.13 -0.78 -9.46
CA GLU A 24 20.59 0.37 -10.24
C GLU A 24 20.67 0.01 -11.72
N VAL A 25 20.03 0.82 -12.57
CA VAL A 25 20.10 0.75 -14.03
C VAL A 25 20.97 1.92 -14.53
N TYR A 26 22.07 1.59 -15.17
CA TYR A 26 23.01 2.54 -15.78
C TYR A 26 22.75 2.64 -17.27
N THR A 27 22.68 3.85 -17.79
CA THR A 27 22.53 4.11 -19.22
C THR A 27 23.88 4.39 -19.89
N ASP A 28 23.96 4.19 -21.20
CA ASP A 28 25.11 4.53 -22.03
C ASP A 28 25.43 6.05 -22.05
N SER A 29 24.45 6.88 -21.68
CA SER A 29 24.59 8.33 -21.53
C SER A 29 25.01 8.79 -20.13
N GLY A 30 25.24 7.86 -19.18
CA GLY A 30 25.73 8.13 -17.84
C GLY A 30 24.63 8.44 -16.79
N HIS A 31 23.35 8.36 -17.15
CA HIS A 31 22.26 8.49 -16.17
C HIS A 31 22.07 7.17 -15.40
N VAL A 32 21.62 7.29 -14.16
CA VAL A 32 21.42 6.14 -13.26
C VAL A 32 20.04 6.23 -12.63
N GLY A 33 19.24 5.17 -12.78
CA GLY A 33 18.01 5.00 -12.02
C GLY A 33 18.21 3.99 -10.90
N ARG A 34 17.73 4.29 -9.70
CA ARG A 34 17.80 3.41 -8.53
C ARG A 34 16.43 3.18 -7.94
N ALA A 35 16.13 1.94 -7.56
CA ALA A 35 14.92 1.61 -6.86
C ALA A 35 15.18 0.53 -5.80
N ALA A 36 14.52 0.64 -4.65
CA ALA A 36 14.52 -0.37 -3.61
C ALA A 36 13.13 -1.01 -3.50
N VAL A 37 13.09 -2.32 -3.33
CA VAL A 37 11.85 -3.10 -3.34
C VAL A 37 11.31 -3.25 -1.91
N PRO A 38 10.03 -2.94 -1.66
CA PRO A 38 9.40 -3.20 -0.36
C PRO A 38 9.11 -4.70 -0.14
N SER A 39 8.88 -5.09 1.11
CA SER A 39 8.56 -6.48 1.47
C SER A 39 7.38 -6.59 2.44
N GLY A 40 6.50 -7.58 2.27
CA GLY A 40 5.36 -7.83 3.16
C GLY A 40 5.73 -8.56 4.45
N ALA A 41 4.93 -8.39 5.51
CA ALA A 41 4.92 -9.26 6.69
C ALA A 41 3.87 -10.36 6.53
N SER A 42 2.62 -9.97 6.32
CA SER A 42 1.55 -10.81 5.81
C SER A 42 1.59 -10.77 4.29
N THR A 43 1.40 -11.89 3.63
CA THR A 43 1.37 -11.99 2.16
C THR A 43 0.15 -12.80 1.77
N GLY A 44 -0.70 -12.24 0.91
CA GLY A 44 -1.82 -12.97 0.30
C GLY A 44 -1.31 -14.20 -0.48
N VAL A 45 -2.04 -15.28 -0.45
CA VAL A 45 -1.65 -16.56 -1.09
C VAL A 45 -1.44 -16.39 -2.61
N HIS A 46 -2.08 -15.39 -3.20
CA HIS A 46 -2.07 -15.14 -4.64
C HIS A 46 -1.04 -14.09 -5.09
N GLU A 47 -0.20 -13.58 -4.18
CA GLU A 47 0.87 -12.62 -4.52
C GLU A 47 1.97 -13.25 -5.37
N ALA A 48 2.65 -12.42 -6.17
CA ALA A 48 3.89 -12.81 -6.83
C ALA A 48 5.01 -13.11 -5.80
N VAL A 49 5.88 -14.06 -6.12
CA VAL A 49 6.84 -14.61 -5.15
C VAL A 49 7.98 -13.65 -4.87
N GLU A 50 8.12 -13.25 -3.62
CA GLU A 50 9.33 -12.63 -3.12
C GLU A 50 10.41 -13.72 -2.91
N LEU A 51 11.42 -13.76 -3.79
CA LEU A 51 12.46 -14.78 -3.76
C LEU A 51 13.41 -14.56 -2.57
N ARG A 52 13.42 -15.53 -1.64
CA ARG A 52 14.27 -15.58 -0.45
C ARG A 52 15.28 -16.73 -0.55
N ASP A 53 16.44 -16.56 0.11
CA ASP A 53 17.53 -17.56 0.08
C ASP A 53 17.19 -18.82 0.86
N LEU A 54 16.37 -18.71 1.92
CA LEU A 54 15.93 -19.77 2.83
C LEU A 54 17.06 -20.43 3.64
N ASP A 55 18.28 -19.88 3.61
CA ASP A 55 19.39 -20.31 4.45
C ASP A 55 19.24 -19.74 5.87
N LYS A 56 18.77 -20.57 6.79
CA LYS A 56 18.54 -20.16 8.19
C LYS A 56 19.79 -19.68 8.92
N GLY A 57 20.99 -20.01 8.44
CA GLY A 57 22.27 -19.56 9.00
C GLY A 57 22.59 -18.09 8.67
N ILE A 58 21.92 -17.52 7.66
CA ILE A 58 22.15 -16.14 7.18
C ILE A 58 20.83 -15.39 7.21
N TYR A 59 20.75 -14.28 7.95
CA TYR A 59 19.52 -13.49 8.11
C TYR A 59 18.26 -14.34 8.43
N LEU A 60 18.42 -15.43 9.17
CA LEU A 60 17.35 -16.35 9.57
C LEU A 60 16.54 -16.91 8.38
N GLY A 61 17.17 -17.03 7.20
CA GLY A 61 16.55 -17.50 5.97
C GLY A 61 15.96 -16.37 5.08
N LYS A 62 16.00 -15.12 5.54
CA LYS A 62 15.40 -13.98 4.84
C LYS A 62 16.34 -13.27 3.85
N GLY A 63 17.54 -13.81 3.59
CA GLY A 63 18.47 -13.28 2.59
C GLY A 63 17.83 -13.20 1.19
N VAL A 64 18.31 -12.30 0.33
CA VAL A 64 17.83 -12.08 -1.04
C VAL A 64 18.97 -12.18 -2.08
N THR A 65 20.04 -12.89 -1.73
CA THR A 65 21.22 -13.00 -2.61
C THR A 65 20.93 -13.72 -3.91
N LYS A 66 19.98 -14.66 -3.94
CA LYS A 66 19.51 -15.31 -5.16
C LYS A 66 18.82 -14.31 -6.11
N ALA A 67 17.92 -13.47 -5.57
CA ALA A 67 17.29 -12.43 -6.36
C ALA A 67 18.30 -11.41 -6.88
N VAL A 68 19.25 -10.96 -6.04
CA VAL A 68 20.38 -10.12 -6.47
C VAL A 68 21.17 -10.77 -7.59
N GLN A 69 21.50 -12.08 -7.47
CA GLN A 69 22.23 -12.80 -8.50
C GLN A 69 21.44 -12.86 -9.82
N ASN A 70 20.13 -13.11 -9.77
CA ASN A 70 19.26 -13.11 -10.97
C ASN A 70 19.30 -11.76 -11.69
N VAL A 71 19.35 -10.64 -10.93
CA VAL A 71 19.47 -9.30 -11.52
C VAL A 71 20.82 -9.09 -12.20
N ILE A 72 21.94 -9.39 -11.52
CA ILE A 72 23.29 -9.08 -12.03
C ILE A 72 23.78 -10.05 -13.10
N THR A 73 23.11 -11.18 -13.31
CA THR A 73 23.38 -12.14 -14.38
C THR A 73 22.25 -12.14 -15.38
N THR A 74 21.22 -12.95 -15.20
CA THR A 74 20.17 -13.21 -16.18
C THR A 74 19.52 -11.92 -16.70
N LEU A 75 19.03 -11.05 -15.80
CA LEU A 75 18.36 -9.81 -16.23
C LEU A 75 19.33 -8.80 -16.83
N ASN A 76 20.55 -8.68 -16.30
CA ASN A 76 21.56 -7.83 -16.89
C ASN A 76 21.94 -8.28 -18.30
N ASP A 77 22.23 -9.58 -18.49
CA ASP A 77 22.70 -10.11 -19.77
C ASP A 77 21.65 -9.99 -20.89
N GLU A 78 20.37 -10.13 -20.53
CA GLU A 78 19.27 -10.06 -21.50
C GLU A 78 18.80 -8.61 -21.78
N LEU A 79 19.00 -7.67 -20.86
CA LEU A 79 18.49 -6.32 -20.98
C LEU A 79 19.54 -5.29 -21.41
N VAL A 80 20.84 -5.59 -21.33
CA VAL A 80 21.88 -4.69 -21.85
C VAL A 80 21.68 -4.45 -23.34
N GLY A 81 21.66 -3.18 -23.74
CA GLY A 81 21.36 -2.74 -25.10
C GLY A 81 19.88 -2.45 -25.38
N ALA A 82 18.97 -2.79 -24.47
CA ALA A 82 17.57 -2.37 -24.56
C ALA A 82 17.41 -0.87 -24.28
N SER A 83 16.39 -0.24 -24.85
CA SER A 83 16.07 1.17 -24.60
C SER A 83 15.36 1.31 -23.25
N VAL A 84 15.86 2.21 -22.38
CA VAL A 84 15.20 2.53 -21.09
C VAL A 84 13.79 3.12 -21.26
N PHE A 85 13.45 3.59 -22.47
CA PHE A 85 12.11 4.10 -22.78
C PHE A 85 11.10 3.04 -23.18
N ASP A 86 11.55 1.79 -23.41
CA ASP A 86 10.66 0.66 -23.72
C ASP A 86 10.27 -0.11 -22.46
N GLN A 87 9.63 0.60 -21.50
CA GLN A 87 9.22 0.02 -20.22
C GLN A 87 8.40 -1.24 -20.38
N VAL A 88 7.38 -1.20 -21.26
CA VAL A 88 6.48 -2.35 -21.47
C VAL A 88 7.22 -3.54 -22.10
N GLY A 89 8.11 -3.28 -23.06
CA GLY A 89 8.94 -4.32 -23.67
C GLY A 89 9.88 -4.97 -22.68
N ILE A 90 10.54 -4.17 -21.82
CA ILE A 90 11.43 -4.65 -20.75
C ILE A 90 10.65 -5.50 -19.74
N ASP A 91 9.51 -5.01 -19.24
CA ASP A 91 8.71 -5.72 -18.25
C ASP A 91 8.20 -7.05 -18.81
N ARG A 92 7.68 -7.07 -20.05
CA ARG A 92 7.25 -8.30 -20.74
C ARG A 92 8.37 -9.29 -20.97
N LEU A 93 9.57 -8.81 -21.32
CA LEU A 93 10.74 -9.68 -21.49
C LEU A 93 11.09 -10.35 -20.17
N MET A 94 11.14 -9.61 -19.07
CA MET A 94 11.44 -10.16 -17.73
C MET A 94 10.39 -11.19 -17.28
N ILE A 95 9.10 -10.94 -17.53
CA ILE A 95 8.01 -11.89 -17.26
C ILE A 95 8.19 -13.17 -18.11
N ALA A 96 8.53 -13.04 -19.39
CA ALA A 96 8.75 -14.17 -20.27
C ALA A 96 10.00 -15.00 -19.89
N LEU A 97 11.05 -14.35 -19.40
CA LEU A 97 12.26 -15.01 -18.91
C LEU A 97 11.99 -15.79 -17.62
N ASP A 98 11.14 -15.30 -16.73
CA ASP A 98 10.69 -16.06 -15.55
C ASP A 98 9.82 -17.25 -15.97
N GLY A 99 8.86 -17.04 -16.86
CA GLY A 99 7.99 -18.06 -17.44
C GLY A 99 6.99 -18.71 -16.48
N THR A 100 6.93 -18.28 -15.20
CA THR A 100 5.93 -18.74 -14.24
C THR A 100 4.84 -17.68 -14.01
N GLU A 101 3.66 -18.11 -13.60
CA GLU A 101 2.52 -17.22 -13.37
C GLU A 101 2.78 -16.18 -12.25
N ASN A 102 3.52 -16.60 -11.22
CA ASN A 102 3.79 -15.81 -10.01
C ASN A 102 5.25 -15.36 -9.85
N LYS A 103 6.05 -15.36 -10.92
CA LYS A 103 7.46 -14.93 -10.93
C LYS A 103 8.36 -15.69 -9.94
N ALA A 104 8.14 -17.01 -9.81
CA ALA A 104 8.80 -17.84 -8.81
C ALA A 104 10.27 -18.18 -9.13
N ILE A 105 10.72 -18.06 -10.39
CA ILE A 105 12.08 -18.42 -10.81
C ILE A 105 13.06 -17.27 -10.59
N LEU A 106 12.77 -16.10 -11.14
CA LEU A 106 13.63 -14.92 -10.99
C LEU A 106 13.35 -14.16 -9.68
N GLY A 107 12.10 -14.20 -9.22
CA GLY A 107 11.60 -13.48 -8.08
C GLY A 107 10.96 -12.15 -8.46
N ALA A 108 9.75 -11.89 -7.96
CA ALA A 108 9.06 -10.62 -8.17
C ALA A 108 9.89 -9.43 -7.65
N ASN A 109 10.65 -9.60 -6.57
CA ASN A 109 11.54 -8.60 -6.02
C ASN A 109 12.70 -8.24 -6.98
N ALA A 110 13.29 -9.22 -7.68
CA ALA A 110 14.31 -8.97 -8.71
C ALA A 110 13.71 -8.21 -9.90
N ILE A 111 12.60 -8.71 -10.43
CA ILE A 111 11.90 -8.13 -11.58
C ILE A 111 11.43 -6.71 -11.30
N LEU A 112 10.77 -6.48 -10.17
CA LEU A 112 10.28 -5.16 -9.78
C LEU A 112 11.42 -4.15 -9.61
N GLY A 113 12.51 -4.57 -8.97
CA GLY A 113 13.66 -3.70 -8.79
C GLY A 113 14.20 -3.17 -10.13
N VAL A 114 14.33 -4.04 -11.13
CA VAL A 114 14.76 -3.65 -12.48
C VAL A 114 13.71 -2.77 -13.16
N SER A 115 12.44 -3.14 -13.07
CA SER A 115 11.33 -2.39 -13.68
C SER A 115 11.29 -0.93 -13.20
N LEU A 116 11.32 -0.71 -11.87
CA LEU A 116 11.28 0.62 -11.28
C LEU A 116 12.57 1.42 -11.51
N ALA A 117 13.74 0.76 -11.41
CA ALA A 117 15.02 1.42 -11.68
C ALA A 117 15.14 1.87 -13.15
N THR A 118 14.55 1.10 -14.09
CA THR A 118 14.48 1.46 -15.51
C THR A 118 13.64 2.73 -15.71
N ALA A 119 12.45 2.81 -15.11
CA ALA A 119 11.60 4.00 -15.18
C ALA A 119 12.30 5.24 -14.60
N ARG A 120 13.03 5.08 -13.49
CA ARG A 120 13.85 6.16 -12.91
C ARG A 120 14.99 6.58 -13.82
N ALA A 121 15.71 5.63 -14.43
CA ALA A 121 16.78 5.96 -15.38
C ALA A 121 16.25 6.75 -16.59
N ALA A 122 15.08 6.36 -17.09
CA ALA A 122 14.39 7.08 -18.18
C ALA A 122 13.94 8.47 -17.75
N SER A 123 13.39 8.63 -16.54
CA SER A 123 12.98 9.95 -16.02
C SER A 123 14.16 10.90 -15.82
N GLU A 124 15.26 10.40 -15.25
CA GLU A 124 16.51 11.17 -15.09
C GLU A 124 17.07 11.63 -16.44
N MET A 125 17.08 10.75 -17.43
CA MET A 125 17.53 11.08 -18.77
C MET A 125 16.68 12.15 -19.45
N MET A 126 15.36 12.14 -19.20
CA MET A 126 14.44 13.16 -19.72
C MET A 126 14.50 14.47 -18.93
N GLY A 127 15.22 14.52 -17.80
CA GLY A 127 15.23 15.66 -16.90
C GLY A 127 13.84 15.92 -16.29
N MET A 128 13.04 14.88 -16.13
CA MET A 128 11.68 14.95 -15.59
C MET A 128 11.60 14.22 -14.25
N PRO A 129 10.84 14.73 -13.27
CA PRO A 129 10.52 13.94 -12.08
C PRO A 129 9.67 12.70 -12.45
N LEU A 130 9.84 11.61 -11.69
CA LEU A 130 9.25 10.31 -12.01
C LEU A 130 7.72 10.38 -12.20
N TYR A 131 7.01 11.11 -11.32
CA TYR A 131 5.55 11.25 -11.45
C TYR A 131 5.13 11.86 -12.79
N ARG A 132 5.92 12.80 -13.32
CA ARG A 132 5.65 13.45 -14.59
C ARG A 132 6.04 12.56 -15.78
N TYR A 133 7.11 11.80 -15.67
CA TYR A 133 7.53 10.85 -16.69
C TYR A 133 6.49 9.75 -16.88
N VAL A 134 6.01 9.14 -15.79
CA VAL A 134 5.04 8.05 -15.84
C VAL A 134 3.62 8.54 -16.16
N GLY A 135 3.18 9.63 -15.53
CA GLY A 135 1.79 10.10 -15.61
C GLY A 135 1.52 11.15 -16.69
N GLY A 136 2.58 11.68 -17.31
CA GLY A 136 2.46 12.69 -18.39
C GLY A 136 1.90 14.01 -17.88
N VAL A 137 1.27 14.77 -18.80
CA VAL A 137 0.81 16.14 -18.54
C VAL A 137 -0.34 16.24 -17.53
N GLY A 138 -1.11 15.18 -17.38
CA GLY A 138 -2.27 15.13 -16.48
C GLY A 138 -1.96 14.71 -15.05
N ALA A 139 -0.70 14.42 -14.71
CA ALA A 139 -0.29 13.99 -13.36
C ALA A 139 -0.24 15.19 -12.40
N ASN A 140 -1.34 15.47 -11.70
CA ASN A 140 -1.45 16.62 -10.79
C ASN A 140 -2.33 16.38 -9.55
N THR A 141 -2.87 15.17 -9.36
CA THR A 141 -3.72 14.84 -8.21
C THR A 141 -2.86 14.39 -7.03
N LEU A 142 -2.83 15.18 -5.97
CA LEU A 142 -2.23 14.81 -4.69
C LEU A 142 -3.18 13.85 -3.96
N PRO A 143 -2.68 12.74 -3.42
CA PRO A 143 -3.55 11.73 -2.83
C PRO A 143 -4.02 12.11 -1.42
N ILE A 144 -5.25 11.76 -1.07
CA ILE A 144 -5.72 11.75 0.33
C ILE A 144 -4.93 10.66 1.08
N PRO A 145 -4.23 10.99 2.17
CA PRO A 145 -3.51 9.99 2.94
C PRO A 145 -4.46 9.21 3.86
N LEU A 146 -4.37 7.88 3.82
CA LEU A 146 -4.91 6.98 4.82
C LEU A 146 -3.79 6.71 5.83
N MET A 147 -3.82 7.44 6.96
CA MET A 147 -2.71 7.46 7.93
C MET A 147 -2.99 6.48 9.07
N ASN A 148 -2.26 5.37 9.12
CA ASN A 148 -2.40 4.38 10.19
C ASN A 148 -1.88 4.92 11.53
N ILE A 149 -2.78 5.27 12.46
CA ILE A 149 -2.41 5.85 13.77
C ILE A 149 -2.53 4.87 14.95
N ILE A 150 -3.28 3.75 14.77
CA ILE A 150 -3.34 2.64 15.73
C ILE A 150 -3.17 1.31 14.98
N ASN A 151 -2.26 0.48 15.46
CA ASN A 151 -1.97 -0.85 14.94
C ASN A 151 -2.57 -1.93 15.85
N GLY A 152 -3.12 -2.97 15.22
CA GLY A 152 -3.53 -4.24 15.82
C GLY A 152 -3.13 -5.41 14.92
N GLY A 153 -3.82 -6.54 15.05
CA GLY A 153 -3.59 -7.73 14.24
C GLY A 153 -2.11 -8.12 14.13
N ALA A 154 -1.69 -8.52 12.94
CA ALA A 154 -0.30 -8.90 12.67
C ALA A 154 0.73 -7.74 12.80
N HIS A 155 0.27 -6.48 12.85
CA HIS A 155 1.13 -5.29 12.96
C HIS A 155 1.47 -4.88 14.40
N ALA A 156 0.90 -5.54 15.42
CA ALA A 156 1.14 -5.21 16.83
C ALA A 156 1.02 -6.46 17.74
N ASP A 157 1.81 -6.50 18.79
CA ASP A 157 1.69 -7.51 19.84
C ASP A 157 0.64 -7.05 20.88
N ASN A 158 -0.64 -7.11 20.52
CA ASN A 158 -1.78 -6.75 21.35
C ASN A 158 -2.99 -7.63 21.02
N LYS A 159 -4.14 -7.37 21.66
CA LYS A 159 -5.38 -8.17 21.50
C LYS A 159 -6.39 -7.55 20.53
N VAL A 160 -5.99 -6.59 19.73
CA VAL A 160 -6.87 -5.95 18.74
C VAL A 160 -6.83 -6.78 17.46
N ASP A 161 -7.97 -7.27 16.97
CA ASP A 161 -8.04 -8.10 15.77
C ASP A 161 -7.86 -7.28 14.48
N VAL A 162 -8.49 -6.10 14.42
CA VAL A 162 -8.39 -5.18 13.28
C VAL A 162 -6.97 -4.64 13.16
N GLN A 163 -6.37 -4.80 11.97
CA GLN A 163 -4.96 -4.56 11.75
C GLN A 163 -4.58 -3.08 11.79
N GLU A 164 -5.40 -2.21 11.19
CA GLU A 164 -5.11 -0.78 11.12
C GLU A 164 -6.34 0.10 11.32
N PHE A 165 -6.18 1.12 12.16
CA PHE A 165 -7.14 2.21 12.31
C PHE A 165 -6.51 3.48 11.75
N MET A 166 -7.04 3.92 10.61
CA MET A 166 -6.49 5.02 9.83
C MET A 166 -7.37 6.26 9.90
N ILE A 167 -6.74 7.42 9.77
CA ILE A 167 -7.43 8.71 9.60
C ILE A 167 -7.25 9.22 8.18
N MET A 168 -8.30 9.87 7.65
CA MET A 168 -8.35 10.47 6.32
C MET A 168 -8.73 11.95 6.46
N PRO A 169 -7.79 12.91 6.28
CA PRO A 169 -8.06 14.34 6.39
C PRO A 169 -8.75 14.90 5.14
N VAL A 170 -10.03 14.57 4.98
CA VAL A 170 -10.86 14.95 3.81
C VAL A 170 -11.28 16.41 3.81
N GLY A 171 -11.26 17.07 4.98
CA GLY A 171 -11.63 18.48 5.12
C GLY A 171 -10.55 19.46 4.65
N ALA A 172 -9.32 19.00 4.41
CA ALA A 172 -8.22 19.83 3.94
C ALA A 172 -8.44 20.31 2.49
N GLU A 173 -7.87 21.46 2.14
CA GLU A 173 -7.87 22.01 0.78
C GLU A 173 -6.60 21.67 0.00
N THR A 174 -5.51 21.31 0.70
CA THR A 174 -4.19 20.98 0.15
C THR A 174 -3.62 19.73 0.81
N PHE A 175 -2.68 19.09 0.15
CA PHE A 175 -1.99 17.93 0.74
C PHE A 175 -1.17 18.33 1.98
N SER A 176 -0.49 19.46 1.92
CA SER A 176 0.29 19.98 3.07
C SER A 176 -0.59 20.24 4.30
N GLU A 177 -1.82 20.75 4.10
CA GLU A 177 -2.78 20.89 5.18
C GLU A 177 -3.27 19.53 5.69
N ALA A 178 -3.60 18.59 4.80
CA ALA A 178 -3.99 17.23 5.17
C ALA A 178 -2.92 16.54 6.02
N LEU A 179 -1.64 16.67 5.62
CA LEU A 179 -0.53 16.10 6.39
C LEU A 179 -0.38 16.76 7.77
N ARG A 180 -0.57 18.09 7.87
CA ARG A 180 -0.58 18.81 9.14
C ARG A 180 -1.68 18.28 10.05
N MET A 181 -2.92 18.19 9.56
CA MET A 181 -4.08 17.68 10.31
C MET A 181 -3.81 16.25 10.83
N GLY A 182 -3.27 15.39 9.98
CA GLY A 182 -2.90 14.04 10.38
C GLY A 182 -1.81 13.99 11.45
N ALA A 183 -0.75 14.78 11.32
CA ALA A 183 0.33 14.86 12.29
C ALA A 183 -0.13 15.41 13.64
N GLU A 184 -0.97 16.45 13.64
CA GLU A 184 -1.56 17.01 14.88
C GLU A 184 -2.44 15.97 15.57
N THR A 185 -3.30 15.27 14.84
CA THR A 185 -4.14 14.19 15.38
C THR A 185 -3.30 13.07 15.97
N PHE A 186 -2.23 12.64 15.28
CA PHE A 186 -1.29 11.64 15.81
C PHE A 186 -0.65 12.07 17.13
N HIS A 187 -0.22 13.34 17.27
CA HIS A 187 0.36 13.83 18.52
C HIS A 187 -0.68 13.97 19.63
N HIS A 188 -1.91 14.35 19.30
CA HIS A 188 -3.01 14.38 20.28
C HIS A 188 -3.37 12.95 20.75
N LEU A 189 -3.40 11.95 19.83
CA LEU A 189 -3.58 10.54 20.20
C LEU A 189 -2.52 10.09 21.21
N LYS A 190 -1.24 10.43 20.97
CA LYS A 190 -0.16 10.13 21.91
C LYS A 190 -0.44 10.70 23.32
N SER A 191 -0.94 11.92 23.39
CA SER A 191 -1.25 12.59 24.64
C SER A 191 -2.44 11.93 25.35
N VAL A 192 -3.50 11.61 24.62
CA VAL A 192 -4.70 10.93 25.12
C VAL A 192 -4.34 9.56 25.69
N LEU A 193 -3.58 8.74 24.92
CA LEU A 193 -3.11 7.43 25.36
C LEU A 193 -2.27 7.48 26.64
N LYS A 194 -1.32 8.42 26.73
CA LYS A 194 -0.49 8.61 27.92
C LYS A 194 -1.33 8.97 29.15
N GLN A 195 -2.31 9.87 29.02
CA GLN A 195 -3.19 10.28 30.13
C GLN A 195 -4.01 9.09 30.67
N LYS A 196 -4.31 8.10 29.83
CA LYS A 196 -5.02 6.88 30.20
C LYS A 196 -4.10 5.74 30.66
N GLY A 197 -2.79 5.95 30.65
CA GLY A 197 -1.80 4.97 31.10
C GLY A 197 -1.45 3.91 30.04
N PHE A 198 -1.82 4.11 28.79
CA PHE A 198 -1.44 3.20 27.70
C PHE A 198 0.00 3.43 27.21
N ALA A 199 0.60 2.37 26.67
CA ALA A 199 1.86 2.46 25.95
C ALA A 199 1.72 3.31 24.69
N THR A 200 2.77 4.06 24.37
CA THR A 200 2.86 4.86 23.14
C THR A 200 4.05 4.43 22.28
N ASN A 201 4.40 3.15 22.36
CA ASN A 201 5.30 2.51 21.41
C ASN A 201 4.60 2.37 20.06
N VAL A 202 5.38 2.42 18.99
CA VAL A 202 4.84 2.34 17.63
C VAL A 202 5.11 0.97 17.03
N GLY A 203 4.17 0.49 16.21
CA GLY A 203 4.32 -0.70 15.39
C GLY A 203 5.17 -0.47 14.13
N ASP A 204 5.17 -1.47 13.25
CA ASP A 204 5.99 -1.48 12.04
C ASP A 204 5.67 -0.33 11.08
N GLU A 205 4.45 0.17 11.09
CA GLU A 205 3.97 1.24 10.22
C GLU A 205 3.91 2.62 10.90
N GLY A 206 4.40 2.71 12.13
CA GLY A 206 4.52 3.98 12.85
C GLY A 206 3.28 4.39 13.65
N GLY A 207 2.16 3.69 13.57
CA GLY A 207 1.00 3.86 14.45
C GLY A 207 1.27 3.32 15.86
N PHE A 208 0.54 3.81 16.88
CA PHE A 208 0.66 3.30 18.24
C PHE A 208 0.09 1.88 18.34
N ALA A 209 0.65 1.09 19.26
CA ALA A 209 0.27 -0.29 19.50
C ALA A 209 -0.14 -0.54 20.97
N PRO A 210 -1.15 0.17 21.52
CA PRO A 210 -1.61 -0.05 22.87
C PRO A 210 -2.41 -1.34 22.99
N ASN A 211 -2.41 -1.94 24.18
CA ASN A 211 -3.20 -3.13 24.46
C ASN A 211 -4.62 -2.74 24.90
N PHE A 212 -5.50 -2.53 23.94
CA PHE A 212 -6.92 -2.24 24.17
C PHE A 212 -7.70 -3.51 24.56
N LYS A 213 -8.89 -3.32 25.13
CA LYS A 213 -9.77 -4.41 25.55
C LYS A 213 -10.64 -4.95 24.42
N SER A 214 -10.85 -4.14 23.38
CA SER A 214 -11.65 -4.50 22.20
C SER A 214 -11.25 -3.64 21.02
N ASN A 215 -11.65 -4.08 19.82
CA ASN A 215 -11.48 -3.32 18.58
C ASN A 215 -12.21 -1.96 18.65
N GLU A 216 -13.39 -1.91 19.26
CA GLU A 216 -14.18 -0.68 19.39
C GLU A 216 -13.52 0.34 20.31
N GLU A 217 -12.77 -0.08 21.35
CA GLU A 217 -12.02 0.84 22.20
C GLU A 217 -10.97 1.61 21.38
N ALA A 218 -10.33 0.99 20.39
CA ALA A 218 -9.41 1.68 19.48
C ALA A 218 -10.12 2.80 18.70
N LEU A 219 -11.30 2.54 18.11
CA LEU A 219 -12.09 3.57 17.43
C LEU A 219 -12.45 4.74 18.34
N GLN A 220 -12.84 4.47 19.59
CA GLN A 220 -13.15 5.51 20.56
C GLN A 220 -11.96 6.42 20.84
N TYR A 221 -10.72 5.87 20.89
CA TYR A 221 -9.52 6.69 21.05
C TYR A 221 -9.14 7.46 19.79
N VAL A 222 -9.40 6.91 18.60
CA VAL A 222 -9.26 7.68 17.33
C VAL A 222 -10.20 8.89 17.34
N MET A 223 -11.48 8.70 17.68
CA MET A 223 -12.45 9.79 17.79
C MET A 223 -12.00 10.87 18.79
N GLN A 224 -11.59 10.46 20.00
CA GLN A 224 -11.08 11.38 21.01
C GLN A 224 -9.85 12.16 20.54
N ALA A 225 -8.97 11.53 19.76
CA ALA A 225 -7.77 12.19 19.23
C ALA A 225 -8.12 13.25 18.17
N ILE A 226 -9.07 12.95 17.27
CA ILE A 226 -9.56 13.91 16.27
C ILE A 226 -10.17 15.13 16.94
N GLU A 227 -11.07 14.93 17.92
CA GLU A 227 -11.69 16.00 18.69
C GLU A 227 -10.68 16.81 19.51
N ALA A 228 -9.72 16.13 20.17
CA ALA A 228 -8.66 16.78 20.94
C ALA A 228 -7.72 17.62 20.07
N ALA A 229 -7.55 17.27 18.82
CA ALA A 229 -6.81 18.06 17.83
C ALA A 229 -7.60 19.27 17.31
N GLY A 230 -8.88 19.39 17.69
CA GLY A 230 -9.75 20.49 17.29
C GLY A 230 -10.46 20.28 15.96
N TYR A 231 -10.42 19.05 15.41
CA TYR A 231 -11.10 18.69 14.17
C TYR A 231 -12.43 18.00 14.42
N LYS A 232 -13.32 18.07 13.45
CA LYS A 232 -14.65 17.44 13.50
C LYS A 232 -14.60 16.07 12.82
N PRO A 233 -14.85 14.98 13.58
CA PRO A 233 -14.99 13.64 12.97
C PRO A 233 -16.11 13.63 11.92
N GLY A 234 -15.81 13.06 10.74
CA GLY A 234 -16.75 12.95 9.64
C GLY A 234 -16.85 14.18 8.72
N GLU A 235 -16.42 15.37 9.19
CA GLU A 235 -16.39 16.60 8.36
C GLU A 235 -14.96 16.96 7.92
N ASP A 236 -14.02 16.99 8.87
CA ASP A 236 -12.63 17.34 8.65
C ASP A 236 -11.77 16.09 8.46
N ILE A 237 -11.99 15.09 9.32
CA ILE A 237 -11.26 13.82 9.33
C ILE A 237 -12.25 12.66 9.42
N CYS A 238 -12.18 11.76 8.43
CA CYS A 238 -12.90 10.48 8.43
C CYS A 238 -11.98 9.35 8.88
N ILE A 239 -12.57 8.17 9.10
CA ILE A 239 -11.87 6.96 9.52
C ILE A 239 -11.86 5.96 8.36
N ALA A 240 -10.72 5.27 8.18
CA ALA A 240 -10.59 4.10 7.36
C ALA A 240 -10.06 2.92 8.20
N LEU A 241 -10.45 1.73 7.84
CA LEU A 241 -10.02 0.49 8.50
C LEU A 241 -9.30 -0.41 7.50
N ASP A 242 -8.26 -1.09 7.97
CA ASP A 242 -7.76 -2.32 7.36
C ASP A 242 -8.03 -3.45 8.35
N CYS A 243 -8.93 -4.33 7.95
CA CYS A 243 -9.40 -5.42 8.81
C CYS A 243 -8.49 -6.64 8.73
N ALA A 244 -7.84 -6.87 7.59
CA ALA A 244 -7.05 -8.07 7.29
C ALA A 244 -7.78 -9.35 7.71
N SER A 245 -9.05 -9.47 7.32
CA SER A 245 -9.97 -10.49 7.88
C SER A 245 -9.57 -11.93 7.60
N THR A 246 -8.67 -12.16 6.64
CA THR A 246 -8.07 -13.49 6.39
C THR A 246 -7.32 -14.00 7.62
N GLU A 247 -6.68 -13.12 8.41
CA GLU A 247 -5.87 -13.49 9.59
C GLU A 247 -6.70 -14.13 10.72
N PHE A 248 -7.99 -13.81 10.81
CA PHE A 248 -8.89 -14.39 11.81
C PHE A 248 -10.05 -15.21 11.19
N TYR A 249 -9.91 -15.64 9.93
CA TYR A 249 -10.87 -16.51 9.26
C TYR A 249 -10.46 -17.97 9.40
N ASP A 250 -11.32 -18.77 10.04
CA ASP A 250 -11.20 -20.23 10.11
C ASP A 250 -11.88 -20.86 8.89
N ALA A 251 -11.08 -21.29 7.92
CA ALA A 251 -11.57 -21.85 6.66
C ALA A 251 -12.28 -23.21 6.84
N GLU A 252 -11.97 -23.99 7.89
CA GLU A 252 -12.62 -25.26 8.17
C GLU A 252 -14.02 -25.04 8.74
N LYS A 253 -14.16 -24.09 9.66
CA LYS A 253 -15.45 -23.71 10.25
C LYS A 253 -16.25 -22.75 9.36
N LYS A 254 -15.61 -22.08 8.40
CA LYS A 254 -16.16 -20.97 7.61
C LYS A 254 -16.69 -19.86 8.53
N LYS A 255 -15.86 -19.43 9.48
CA LYS A 255 -16.19 -18.41 10.48
C LYS A 255 -15.02 -17.48 10.73
N TYR A 256 -15.34 -16.25 11.06
CA TYR A 256 -14.42 -15.27 11.59
C TYR A 256 -14.36 -15.40 13.12
N VAL A 257 -13.17 -15.61 13.67
CA VAL A 257 -12.94 -15.81 15.10
C VAL A 257 -12.22 -14.59 15.67
N LEU A 258 -12.97 -13.72 16.36
CA LEU A 258 -12.41 -12.52 16.98
C LEU A 258 -11.75 -12.91 18.31
N GLU A 259 -10.41 -12.83 18.38
CA GLU A 259 -9.66 -13.18 19.58
C GLU A 259 -9.95 -12.22 20.74
N SER A 260 -10.17 -10.93 20.42
CA SER A 260 -10.43 -9.87 21.42
C SER A 260 -11.70 -10.10 22.24
N THR A 261 -12.74 -10.71 21.64
CA THR A 261 -14.06 -10.93 22.27
C THR A 261 -14.42 -12.41 22.44
N GLY A 262 -13.75 -13.30 21.71
CA GLY A 262 -14.09 -14.73 21.64
C GLY A 262 -15.34 -15.03 20.79
N GLU A 263 -15.81 -14.09 19.99
CA GLU A 263 -16.97 -14.27 19.11
C GLU A 263 -16.56 -15.06 17.86
N GLU A 264 -17.43 -15.98 17.43
CA GLU A 264 -17.34 -16.71 16.17
C GLU A 264 -18.48 -16.26 15.24
N LEU A 265 -18.14 -15.52 14.18
CA LEU A 265 -19.11 -14.92 13.26
C LEU A 265 -19.10 -15.61 11.90
N THR A 266 -20.27 -15.87 11.35
CA THR A 266 -20.45 -16.22 9.93
C THR A 266 -20.19 -14.99 9.06
N SER A 267 -20.02 -15.16 7.73
CA SER A 267 -19.85 -14.04 6.80
C SER A 267 -20.98 -13.00 6.91
N SER A 268 -22.23 -13.44 7.05
CA SER A 268 -23.39 -12.54 7.23
C SER A 268 -23.35 -11.77 8.56
N GLU A 269 -22.91 -12.43 9.65
CA GLU A 269 -22.76 -11.76 10.95
C GLU A 269 -21.58 -10.78 10.93
N MET A 270 -20.49 -11.11 10.21
CA MET A 270 -19.36 -10.20 10.02
C MET A 270 -19.75 -8.95 9.23
N VAL A 271 -20.56 -9.09 8.18
CA VAL A 271 -21.13 -7.94 7.45
C VAL A 271 -21.99 -7.07 8.38
N SER A 272 -22.80 -7.69 9.24
CA SER A 272 -23.62 -6.98 10.24
C SER A 272 -22.77 -6.27 11.27
N TYR A 273 -21.63 -6.84 11.66
CA TYR A 273 -20.66 -6.25 12.57
C TYR A 273 -20.07 -4.95 11.94
N TRP A 274 -19.56 -5.00 10.70
CA TRP A 274 -19.06 -3.81 10.02
C TRP A 274 -20.15 -2.76 9.82
N LYS A 275 -21.36 -3.18 9.46
CA LYS A 275 -22.47 -2.25 9.31
C LYS A 275 -22.75 -1.49 10.60
N SER A 276 -22.75 -2.18 11.74
CA SER A 276 -22.98 -1.52 13.04
C SER A 276 -21.95 -0.44 13.36
N TRP A 277 -20.71 -0.59 12.86
CA TRP A 277 -19.65 0.37 13.04
C TRP A 277 -19.76 1.56 12.09
N THR A 278 -20.11 1.32 10.82
CA THR A 278 -20.34 2.40 9.86
C THR A 278 -21.56 3.26 10.22
N ASP A 279 -22.57 2.68 10.87
CA ASP A 279 -23.74 3.42 11.38
C ASP A 279 -23.37 4.30 12.61
N LYS A 280 -22.29 3.98 13.34
CA LYS A 280 -21.92 4.61 14.61
C LYS A 280 -20.72 5.56 14.50
N TYR A 281 -19.78 5.28 13.65
CA TYR A 281 -18.53 6.01 13.47
C TYR A 281 -18.40 6.55 12.03
N PRO A 282 -17.68 7.65 11.81
CA PRO A 282 -17.49 8.23 10.48
C PRO A 282 -16.48 7.41 9.64
N ILE A 283 -16.75 6.11 9.49
CA ILE A 283 -15.96 5.18 8.68
C ILE A 283 -16.42 5.32 7.24
N VAL A 284 -15.51 5.62 6.33
CA VAL A 284 -15.76 5.82 4.90
C VAL A 284 -15.05 4.79 4.02
N SER A 285 -14.15 3.98 4.61
CA SER A 285 -13.38 2.96 3.88
C SER A 285 -13.10 1.76 4.76
N ILE A 286 -13.31 0.55 4.22
CA ILE A 286 -13.01 -0.73 4.85
C ILE A 286 -12.20 -1.56 3.86
N GLU A 287 -10.96 -1.89 4.23
CA GLU A 287 -10.06 -2.77 3.49
C GLU A 287 -10.15 -4.17 4.09
N ASP A 288 -10.23 -5.17 3.21
CA ASP A 288 -10.31 -6.60 3.51
C ASP A 288 -11.29 -6.95 4.65
N GLY A 289 -12.52 -6.42 4.52
CA GLY A 289 -13.61 -6.66 5.47
C GLY A 289 -14.12 -8.11 5.48
N CYS A 290 -13.72 -8.92 4.49
CA CYS A 290 -13.89 -10.37 4.43
C CYS A 290 -12.58 -11.03 4.00
N ALA A 291 -12.44 -12.34 4.24
CA ALA A 291 -11.25 -13.12 3.86
C ALA A 291 -11.07 -13.17 2.33
N GLU A 292 -9.82 -13.34 1.87
CA GLU A 292 -9.39 -13.24 0.46
C GLU A 292 -10.08 -14.21 -0.51
N ASP A 293 -10.60 -15.33 -0.01
CA ASP A 293 -11.34 -16.32 -0.80
C ASP A 293 -12.81 -16.49 -0.36
N ASP A 294 -13.31 -15.67 0.58
CA ASP A 294 -14.74 -15.62 0.94
C ASP A 294 -15.54 -14.71 0.00
N TRP A 295 -15.59 -15.07 -1.28
CA TRP A 295 -16.27 -14.30 -2.32
C TRP A 295 -17.76 -14.07 -2.05
N ASP A 296 -18.42 -15.06 -1.42
CA ASP A 296 -19.82 -14.93 -1.01
C ASP A 296 -20.00 -13.88 0.10
N GLY A 297 -19.09 -13.86 1.08
CA GLY A 297 -19.04 -12.84 2.12
C GLY A 297 -18.77 -11.45 1.54
N TRP A 298 -17.84 -11.33 0.61
CA TRP A 298 -17.56 -10.08 -0.10
C TRP A 298 -18.77 -9.58 -0.91
N LYS A 299 -19.52 -10.49 -1.54
CA LYS A 299 -20.76 -10.13 -2.24
C LYS A 299 -21.78 -9.52 -1.29
N LEU A 300 -22.03 -10.19 -0.14
CA LEU A 300 -22.92 -9.68 0.90
C LEU A 300 -22.46 -8.34 1.46
N LEU A 301 -21.16 -8.16 1.68
CA LEU A 301 -20.56 -6.91 2.15
C LEU A 301 -20.81 -5.78 1.15
N THR A 302 -20.58 -6.06 -0.15
CA THR A 302 -20.75 -5.08 -1.22
C THR A 302 -22.20 -4.67 -1.38
N GLU A 303 -23.14 -5.62 -1.36
CA GLU A 303 -24.59 -5.35 -1.41
C GLU A 303 -25.05 -4.51 -0.21
N SER A 304 -24.46 -4.74 0.98
CA SER A 304 -24.86 -4.04 2.21
C SER A 304 -24.28 -2.63 2.33
N LEU A 305 -23.00 -2.44 1.98
CA LEU A 305 -22.25 -1.21 2.29
C LEU A 305 -21.68 -0.49 1.07
N GLY A 306 -21.52 -1.17 -0.07
CA GLY A 306 -20.79 -0.64 -1.22
C GLY A 306 -21.38 0.62 -1.87
N GLY A 307 -22.64 0.94 -1.56
CA GLY A 307 -23.28 2.16 -2.06
C GLY A 307 -22.82 3.47 -1.37
N HIS A 308 -22.17 3.37 -0.21
CA HIS A 308 -21.78 4.54 0.59
C HIS A 308 -20.47 4.35 1.36
N ILE A 309 -19.86 3.16 1.32
CA ILE A 309 -18.55 2.86 1.92
C ILE A 309 -17.61 2.38 0.81
N GLN A 310 -16.38 2.89 0.82
CA GLN A 310 -15.31 2.34 -0.01
C GLN A 310 -14.91 0.96 0.53
N LEU A 311 -15.09 -0.07 -0.27
CA LEU A 311 -14.72 -1.45 0.05
C LEU A 311 -13.48 -1.83 -0.77
N VAL A 312 -12.35 -1.95 -0.07
CA VAL A 312 -11.03 -2.10 -0.69
C VAL A 312 -10.59 -3.56 -0.65
N GLY A 313 -10.31 -4.13 -1.82
CA GLY A 313 -9.64 -5.43 -1.89
C GLY A 313 -8.13 -5.28 -1.93
N ASP A 314 -7.43 -5.72 -0.88
CA ASP A 314 -5.98 -5.92 -0.82
C ASP A 314 -5.65 -7.39 -1.15
N ASP A 315 -5.76 -8.29 -0.20
CA ASP A 315 -5.52 -9.73 -0.41
C ASP A 315 -6.54 -10.35 -1.38
N LEU A 316 -7.75 -9.78 -1.45
CA LEU A 316 -8.76 -10.17 -2.43
C LEU A 316 -8.26 -10.03 -3.87
N PHE A 317 -7.57 -8.94 -4.21
CA PHE A 317 -7.18 -8.60 -5.59
C PHE A 317 -5.68 -8.72 -5.85
N VAL A 318 -4.83 -8.58 -4.85
CA VAL A 318 -3.35 -8.65 -4.92
C VAL A 318 -2.75 -7.88 -6.10
N THR A 319 -3.31 -6.71 -6.42
CA THR A 319 -2.89 -5.88 -7.58
C THR A 319 -2.99 -6.63 -8.93
N ASN A 320 -3.75 -7.73 -9.00
CA ASN A 320 -3.84 -8.62 -10.15
C ASN A 320 -5.09 -8.33 -11.00
N VAL A 321 -4.89 -8.03 -12.29
CA VAL A 321 -5.97 -7.71 -13.24
C VAL A 321 -7.00 -8.83 -13.42
N ASN A 322 -6.60 -10.10 -13.26
CA ASN A 322 -7.52 -11.23 -13.41
C ASN A 322 -8.45 -11.33 -12.20
N ARG A 323 -7.91 -11.18 -10.96
CA ARG A 323 -8.71 -11.19 -9.74
C ARG A 323 -9.61 -9.94 -9.67
N LEU A 324 -9.07 -8.76 -10.02
CA LEU A 324 -9.88 -7.54 -10.15
C LEU A 324 -10.98 -7.70 -11.20
N GLY A 325 -10.66 -8.30 -12.36
CA GLY A 325 -11.63 -8.59 -13.41
C GLY A 325 -12.77 -9.48 -12.94
N ARG A 326 -12.50 -10.48 -12.10
CA ARG A 326 -13.54 -11.28 -11.44
C ARG A 326 -14.41 -10.43 -10.52
N GLY A 327 -13.80 -9.61 -9.65
CA GLY A 327 -14.54 -8.70 -8.77
C GLY A 327 -15.47 -7.78 -9.54
N ILE A 328 -14.99 -7.19 -10.64
CA ILE A 328 -15.79 -6.35 -11.53
C ILE A 328 -16.97 -7.11 -12.15
N GLN A 329 -16.75 -8.35 -12.63
CA GLN A 329 -17.79 -9.15 -13.26
C GLN A 329 -18.89 -9.62 -12.28
N GLU A 330 -18.51 -9.83 -11.03
CA GLU A 330 -19.40 -10.30 -9.96
C GLU A 330 -19.98 -9.16 -9.10
N ASP A 331 -19.66 -7.88 -9.42
CA ASP A 331 -20.01 -6.68 -8.63
C ASP A 331 -19.56 -6.82 -7.17
N ILE A 332 -18.28 -7.11 -6.94
CA ILE A 332 -17.67 -7.33 -5.63
C ILE A 332 -16.61 -6.27 -5.34
N ALA A 333 -16.68 -5.63 -4.18
CA ALA A 333 -15.89 -4.47 -3.78
C ALA A 333 -16.16 -3.23 -4.68
N ASN A 334 -15.43 -2.14 -4.49
CA ASN A 334 -15.51 -0.93 -5.32
C ASN A 334 -14.17 -0.15 -5.34
N SER A 335 -13.14 -0.74 -4.76
CA SER A 335 -11.79 -0.18 -4.68
C SER A 335 -10.74 -1.30 -4.66
N ILE A 336 -9.54 -0.98 -5.13
CA ILE A 336 -8.38 -1.88 -5.07
C ILE A 336 -7.21 -1.20 -4.37
N LEU A 337 -6.52 -1.96 -3.49
CA LEU A 337 -5.22 -1.56 -2.99
C LEU A 337 -4.14 -1.92 -4.01
N ILE A 338 -3.20 -1.01 -4.26
CA ILE A 338 -2.15 -1.16 -5.26
C ILE A 338 -0.79 -1.28 -4.56
N LYS A 339 -0.27 -2.49 -4.52
CA LYS A 339 1.06 -2.81 -3.99
C LYS A 339 1.95 -3.30 -5.12
N VAL A 340 2.92 -2.50 -5.54
CA VAL A 340 3.77 -2.77 -6.72
C VAL A 340 4.48 -4.13 -6.67
N ASN A 341 4.82 -4.61 -5.47
CA ASN A 341 5.52 -5.89 -5.31
C ASN A 341 4.59 -7.12 -5.29
N GLN A 342 3.27 -6.94 -5.10
CA GLN A 342 2.31 -8.05 -5.22
C GLN A 342 2.19 -8.57 -6.64
N ILE A 343 2.44 -7.71 -7.62
CA ILE A 343 2.38 -8.06 -9.04
C ILE A 343 3.76 -8.10 -9.70
N GLY A 344 4.68 -7.19 -9.37
CA GLY A 344 6.11 -7.29 -9.63
C GLY A 344 6.63 -6.55 -10.86
N THR A 345 5.82 -5.73 -11.57
CA THR A 345 6.29 -4.78 -12.59
C THR A 345 5.50 -3.47 -12.54
N LEU A 346 6.11 -2.40 -13.05
CA LEU A 346 5.43 -1.11 -13.20
C LEU A 346 4.30 -1.19 -14.24
N SER A 347 4.51 -1.89 -15.36
CA SER A 347 3.48 -2.01 -16.40
C SER A 347 2.23 -2.73 -15.91
N GLU A 348 2.36 -3.87 -15.20
CA GLU A 348 1.22 -4.57 -14.61
C GLU A 348 0.53 -3.74 -13.53
N THR A 349 1.29 -2.95 -12.74
CA THR A 349 0.74 -2.00 -11.76
C THR A 349 -0.13 -0.94 -12.45
N ILE A 350 0.36 -0.35 -13.55
CA ILE A 350 -0.39 0.62 -14.36
C ILE A 350 -1.65 -0.03 -14.94
N ASP A 351 -1.55 -1.26 -15.46
CA ASP A 351 -2.69 -1.99 -16.02
C ASP A 351 -3.80 -2.21 -14.96
N ALA A 352 -3.42 -2.54 -13.72
CA ALA A 352 -4.38 -2.71 -12.62
C ALA A 352 -5.11 -1.41 -12.28
N VAL A 353 -4.39 -0.27 -12.16
CA VAL A 353 -5.00 1.04 -11.91
C VAL A 353 -5.91 1.47 -13.07
N GLN A 354 -5.47 1.25 -14.32
CA GLN A 354 -6.27 1.60 -15.49
C GLN A 354 -7.53 0.74 -15.59
N LEU A 355 -7.46 -0.55 -15.27
CA LEU A 355 -8.63 -1.42 -15.22
C LEU A 355 -9.62 -0.96 -14.16
N ALA A 356 -9.14 -0.69 -12.93
CA ALA A 356 -9.96 -0.15 -11.85
C ALA A 356 -10.70 1.13 -12.29
N THR A 357 -9.95 2.13 -12.79
CA THR A 357 -10.50 3.41 -13.24
C THR A 357 -11.55 3.24 -14.34
N ARG A 358 -11.31 2.34 -15.31
CA ARG A 358 -12.24 2.10 -16.43
C ARG A 358 -13.59 1.56 -15.97
N TYR A 359 -13.63 0.86 -14.85
CA TYR A 359 -14.84 0.28 -14.28
C TYR A 359 -15.32 1.01 -13.02
N SER A 360 -14.86 2.24 -12.80
CA SER A 360 -15.28 3.11 -11.69
C SER A 360 -14.91 2.58 -10.29
N TYR A 361 -13.92 1.69 -10.21
CA TYR A 361 -13.27 1.36 -8.95
C TYR A 361 -12.26 2.43 -8.61
N THR A 362 -12.20 2.82 -7.35
CA THR A 362 -11.12 3.65 -6.84
C THR A 362 -9.84 2.84 -6.64
N SER A 363 -8.70 3.51 -6.57
CA SER A 363 -7.41 2.87 -6.31
C SER A 363 -6.70 3.59 -5.16
N ILE A 364 -6.03 2.83 -4.31
CA ILE A 364 -5.20 3.37 -3.23
C ILE A 364 -3.77 2.89 -3.45
N MET A 365 -2.83 3.81 -3.72
CA MET A 365 -1.41 3.42 -3.78
C MET A 365 -0.92 3.09 -2.37
N SER A 366 -0.27 1.94 -2.20
CA SER A 366 0.07 1.42 -0.87
C SER A 366 1.55 1.07 -0.71
N HIS A 367 2.03 1.29 0.50
CA HIS A 367 3.29 0.75 1.02
C HIS A 367 3.17 -0.74 1.37
N ARG A 368 4.25 -1.30 1.93
CA ARG A 368 4.24 -2.59 2.64
C ARG A 368 4.73 -2.39 4.09
N SER A 369 4.55 -3.42 4.92
CA SER A 369 5.05 -3.40 6.31
C SER A 369 6.58 -3.27 6.39
N GLY A 370 7.32 -3.89 5.47
CA GLY A 370 8.77 -3.69 5.29
C GLY A 370 9.05 -2.69 4.17
N GLU A 371 9.37 -1.46 4.54
CA GLU A 371 9.67 -0.36 3.62
C GLU A 371 11.15 0.02 3.67
N THR A 372 11.54 0.86 2.72
CA THR A 372 12.83 1.54 2.68
C THR A 372 12.60 3.05 2.60
N GLU A 373 13.66 3.84 2.45
CA GLU A 373 13.56 5.27 2.14
C GLU A 373 13.12 5.58 0.70
N ASP A 374 12.93 4.57 -0.15
CA ASP A 374 12.43 4.75 -1.53
C ASP A 374 11.04 5.41 -1.53
N THR A 375 10.86 6.37 -2.44
CA THR A 375 9.64 7.19 -2.54
C THR A 375 8.82 6.93 -3.78
N THR A 376 9.13 5.87 -4.53
CA THR A 376 8.49 5.58 -5.83
C THR A 376 6.96 5.57 -5.74
N ILE A 377 6.37 4.98 -4.68
CA ILE A 377 4.91 4.93 -4.53
C ILE A 377 4.27 6.32 -4.37
N ALA A 378 4.98 7.31 -3.82
CA ALA A 378 4.49 8.68 -3.77
C ALA A 378 4.43 9.31 -5.17
N ASP A 379 5.47 9.12 -5.98
CA ASP A 379 5.48 9.54 -7.38
C ASP A 379 4.38 8.82 -8.19
N LEU A 380 4.18 7.50 -7.98
CA LEU A 380 3.18 6.71 -8.69
C LEU A 380 1.74 7.11 -8.31
N ALA A 381 1.49 7.45 -7.04
CA ALA A 381 0.18 7.94 -6.61
C ALA A 381 -0.26 9.19 -7.41
N VAL A 382 0.68 10.13 -7.60
CA VAL A 382 0.42 11.34 -8.39
C VAL A 382 0.43 11.04 -9.89
N ALA A 383 1.36 10.20 -10.37
CA ALA A 383 1.45 9.83 -11.78
C ALA A 383 0.16 9.21 -12.31
N LEU A 384 -0.42 8.32 -11.53
CA LEU A 384 -1.62 7.56 -11.92
C LEU A 384 -2.92 8.22 -11.44
N ASN A 385 -2.82 9.40 -10.79
CA ASN A 385 -3.98 10.11 -10.20
C ASN A 385 -4.87 9.19 -9.38
N THR A 386 -4.28 8.33 -8.53
CA THR A 386 -5.05 7.39 -7.71
C THR A 386 -5.95 8.11 -6.70
N GLY A 387 -5.64 9.35 -6.37
CA GLY A 387 -6.40 10.19 -5.45
C GLY A 387 -6.28 9.77 -3.98
N GLN A 388 -5.61 8.65 -3.69
CA GLN A 388 -5.43 8.10 -2.35
C GLN A 388 -4.08 7.41 -2.21
N ILE A 389 -3.50 7.47 -0.98
CA ILE A 389 -2.28 6.76 -0.62
C ILE A 389 -2.37 6.21 0.80
N LYS A 390 -1.99 4.94 0.98
CA LYS A 390 -1.82 4.28 2.28
C LYS A 390 -0.32 4.06 2.48
N THR A 391 0.31 4.86 3.36
CA THR A 391 1.77 4.80 3.56
C THR A 391 2.19 4.97 5.02
N GLY A 392 1.38 4.42 5.93
CA GLY A 392 1.65 4.38 7.36
C GLY A 392 1.35 5.69 8.08
N SER A 393 1.93 5.85 9.26
CA SER A 393 1.67 6.96 10.17
C SER A 393 2.58 8.16 9.92
N ALA A 394 2.36 9.25 10.69
CA ALA A 394 3.23 10.42 10.77
C ALA A 394 4.48 10.16 11.63
N SER A 395 5.03 8.95 11.59
CA SER A 395 6.26 8.56 12.30
C SER A 395 7.00 7.46 11.53
N ARG A 396 8.29 7.24 11.84
CA ARG A 396 9.26 6.40 11.13
C ARG A 396 9.68 6.98 9.77
N SER A 397 10.98 7.07 9.53
CA SER A 397 11.55 7.75 8.36
C SER A 397 11.14 7.11 7.03
N ASP A 398 10.96 5.79 7.01
CA ASP A 398 10.49 5.00 5.88
C ASP A 398 9.08 5.40 5.41
N ARG A 399 8.22 5.85 6.33
CA ARG A 399 6.86 6.37 6.03
C ARG A 399 6.92 7.85 5.68
N ILE A 400 7.59 8.65 6.51
CA ILE A 400 7.74 10.10 6.33
C ILE A 400 8.41 10.44 4.99
N ALA A 401 9.31 9.60 4.48
CA ALA A 401 9.96 9.83 3.19
C ALA A 401 8.92 10.00 2.06
N LYS A 402 7.85 9.19 2.03
CA LYS A 402 6.77 9.26 1.04
C LYS A 402 5.96 10.54 1.19
N TYR A 403 5.59 10.90 2.42
CA TYR A 403 4.87 12.16 2.69
C TYR A 403 5.71 13.38 2.31
N ASN A 404 6.99 13.40 2.64
CA ASN A 404 7.90 14.47 2.24
C ASN A 404 8.06 14.57 0.71
N GLN A 405 8.03 13.44 -0.01
CA GLN A 405 8.03 13.43 -1.46
C GLN A 405 6.76 14.07 -2.03
N LEU A 406 5.60 13.76 -1.46
CA LEU A 406 4.33 14.38 -1.86
C LEU A 406 4.32 15.90 -1.62
N LEU A 407 4.91 16.38 -0.53
CA LEU A 407 5.10 17.84 -0.31
C LEU A 407 5.96 18.49 -1.39
N ARG A 408 7.06 17.84 -1.80
CA ARG A 408 7.91 18.34 -2.90
C ARG A 408 7.15 18.36 -4.23
N ILE A 409 6.33 17.35 -4.48
CA ILE A 409 5.49 17.28 -5.69
C ILE A 409 4.43 18.39 -5.67
N GLU A 410 3.76 18.61 -4.53
CA GLU A 410 2.80 19.70 -4.35
C GLU A 410 3.44 21.05 -4.63
N GLU A 411 4.63 21.32 -4.06
CA GLU A 411 5.39 22.55 -4.31
C GLU A 411 5.75 22.71 -5.80
N ALA A 412 6.22 21.64 -6.46
CA ALA A 412 6.57 21.65 -7.87
C ALA A 412 5.36 21.87 -8.80
N LEU A 413 4.18 21.39 -8.43
CA LEU A 413 2.93 21.60 -9.16
C LEU A 413 2.37 23.01 -8.94
N GLY A 414 2.60 23.61 -7.77
CA GLY A 414 2.10 24.93 -7.42
C GLY A 414 0.58 25.03 -7.57
N GLY A 415 0.09 26.09 -8.20
CA GLY A 415 -1.35 26.32 -8.40
C GLY A 415 -2.07 25.31 -9.29
N THR A 416 -1.38 24.31 -9.86
CA THR A 416 -2.01 23.22 -10.63
C THR A 416 -2.19 21.94 -9.82
N ALA A 417 -1.68 21.89 -8.59
CA ALA A 417 -1.90 20.80 -7.67
C ALA A 417 -3.39 20.71 -7.33
N TYR A 418 -3.92 19.49 -7.39
CA TYR A 418 -5.30 19.20 -7.04
C TYR A 418 -5.32 18.20 -5.88
N TYR A 419 -5.95 18.57 -4.78
CA TYR A 419 -6.21 17.67 -3.66
C TYR A 419 -7.71 17.34 -3.63
N PRO A 420 -8.13 16.05 -3.71
CA PRO A 420 -9.54 15.69 -3.82
C PRO A 420 -10.38 16.11 -2.63
N GLY A 421 -9.86 15.95 -1.41
CA GLY A 421 -10.52 16.37 -0.19
C GLY A 421 -11.99 15.96 -0.13
N LYS A 422 -12.88 16.95 -0.04
CA LYS A 422 -14.34 16.75 0.00
C LYS A 422 -14.97 16.19 -1.30
N ALA A 423 -14.21 16.05 -2.36
CA ALA A 423 -14.66 15.36 -3.58
C ALA A 423 -14.45 13.83 -3.51
N PHE A 424 -14.02 13.31 -2.36
CA PHE A 424 -13.93 11.86 -2.14
C PHE A 424 -15.31 11.21 -2.31
N PRO A 425 -15.44 10.15 -3.13
CA PRO A 425 -16.76 9.65 -3.57
C PRO A 425 -17.65 9.06 -2.48
N TYR A 426 -17.10 8.75 -1.31
CA TYR A 426 -17.79 8.05 -0.21
C TYR A 426 -17.99 8.95 1.03
N LEU A 427 -18.08 10.28 0.82
CA LEU A 427 -18.42 11.24 1.88
C LEU A 427 -19.92 11.50 1.95
#